data_cd43d5c1935e267231bc6fabf9d6bb16
#
_entry.id   cd43d5c1935e267231bc6fabf9d6bb16
#
_cell.length_a   1.000
_cell.length_b   1.000
_cell.length_c   1.000
_cell.angle_alpha   90.00
_cell.angle_beta   90.00
_cell.angle_gamma   90.00
#
_symmetry.space_group_name_H-M   'P 1'
#
loop_
_entity.id
_entity.type
_entity.pdbx_description
1 polymer ?
#
loop_
_entity_poly.entity_id
_entity_poly.type
_entity_poly.pdbx_seq_one_letter_code
_entity_poly.pdbx_strand_id
1 'polypeptide(L)'
;LIPIIPNEDSKSVVLETVNKLHEELRESYRMKIDDRDNISPGFKFNEWELKGVPLRIEIGPKDIEKNSVVFSRRDGVDGKNSISINEVSQKLKDNLDDIQSNLLETSKNFRKDNTIHVDSKAELIDTLNSTPGFVTCYWDENTSDEIEIKDLTKATLRCYLLENEGSAKAVNNESVEGKKAIFSKAY
;
A
#
# COMPACT_ATOMS: atom_id res chain seq x y z
N LEU A 1 14.73 -13.11 5.02
CA LEU A 1 14.80 -14.55 5.27
C LEU A 1 14.61 -14.81 6.75
N ILE A 2 13.70 -15.73 7.11
CA ILE A 2 13.46 -16.11 8.51
C ILE A 2 13.62 -17.62 8.64
N PRO A 3 14.74 -18.08 9.28
CA PRO A 3 14.90 -19.47 9.62
C PRO A 3 13.88 -19.89 10.70
N ILE A 4 13.23 -21.03 10.48
CA ILE A 4 12.33 -21.68 11.45
C ILE A 4 13.06 -22.89 12.03
N ILE A 5 13.55 -22.72 13.24
CA ILE A 5 14.41 -23.72 13.92
C ILE A 5 13.63 -24.29 15.12
N PRO A 6 12.96 -25.44 14.97
CA PRO A 6 12.17 -26.04 16.04
C PRO A 6 13.03 -26.73 17.12
N ASN A 7 14.24 -27.15 16.78
CA ASN A 7 15.20 -27.84 17.68
C ASN A 7 16.64 -27.62 17.20
N GLU A 8 17.61 -27.96 18.05
CA GLU A 8 19.02 -27.76 17.76
C GLU A 8 19.53 -28.66 16.60
N ASP A 9 18.99 -29.85 16.44
CA ASP A 9 19.40 -30.81 15.39
C ASP A 9 19.13 -30.23 13.97
N SER A 10 18.08 -29.45 13.82
CA SER A 10 17.71 -28.85 12.54
C SER A 10 18.45 -27.54 12.25
N LYS A 11 19.09 -26.93 13.21
CA LYS A 11 19.68 -25.58 13.13
C LYS A 11 20.72 -25.46 12.03
N SER A 12 21.67 -26.42 11.99
CA SER A 12 22.75 -26.40 11.02
C SER A 12 22.23 -26.41 9.56
N VAL A 13 21.33 -27.32 9.24
CA VAL A 13 20.78 -27.49 7.88
C VAL A 13 19.93 -26.29 7.46
N VAL A 14 19.13 -25.76 8.40
CA VAL A 14 18.30 -24.58 8.12
C VAL A 14 19.18 -23.35 7.87
N LEU A 15 20.15 -23.07 8.72
CA LEU A 15 21.04 -21.92 8.57
C LEU A 15 21.92 -22.03 7.31
N GLU A 16 22.41 -23.22 6.97
CA GLU A 16 23.15 -23.44 5.74
C GLU A 16 22.30 -23.10 4.49
N THR A 17 21.06 -23.59 4.45
CA THR A 17 20.12 -23.30 3.37
C THR A 17 19.79 -21.81 3.27
N VAL A 18 19.54 -21.16 4.40
CA VAL A 18 19.25 -19.71 4.47
C VAL A 18 20.45 -18.90 3.97
N ASN A 19 21.65 -19.22 4.41
CA ASN A 19 22.87 -18.53 4.01
C ASN A 19 23.16 -18.72 2.52
N LYS A 20 23.01 -19.94 2.01
CA LYS A 20 23.17 -20.22 0.57
C LYS A 20 22.21 -19.36 -0.27
N LEU A 21 20.93 -19.35 0.08
CA LEU A 21 19.93 -18.55 -0.63
C LEU A 21 20.21 -17.05 -0.51
N HIS A 22 20.68 -16.59 0.64
CA HIS A 22 21.07 -15.19 0.83
C HIS A 22 22.24 -14.80 -0.09
N GLU A 23 23.31 -15.62 -0.14
CA GLU A 23 24.46 -15.36 -1.01
C GLU A 23 24.08 -15.32 -2.50
N GLU A 24 23.16 -16.18 -2.95
CA GLU A 24 22.67 -16.22 -4.33
C GLU A 24 21.88 -14.95 -4.71
N LEU A 25 21.17 -14.33 -3.77
CA LEU A 25 20.20 -13.28 -4.05
C LEU A 25 20.64 -11.87 -3.62
N ARG A 26 21.59 -11.73 -2.71
CA ARG A 26 21.98 -10.46 -2.08
C ARG A 26 22.48 -9.37 -3.02
N GLU A 27 23.03 -9.75 -4.17
CA GLU A 27 23.49 -8.78 -5.17
C GLU A 27 22.33 -8.14 -5.94
N SER A 28 21.23 -8.87 -6.09
CA SER A 28 20.05 -8.42 -6.83
C SER A 28 18.97 -7.81 -5.94
N TYR A 29 18.95 -8.17 -4.66
CA TYR A 29 17.89 -7.76 -3.72
C TYR A 29 18.45 -7.29 -2.39
N ARG A 30 17.79 -6.30 -1.77
CA ARG A 30 18.08 -5.90 -0.39
C ARG A 30 17.49 -6.94 0.55
N MET A 31 18.33 -7.77 1.11
CA MET A 31 17.93 -8.90 1.94
C MET A 31 18.42 -8.76 3.39
N LYS A 32 17.65 -9.31 4.30
CA LYS A 32 18.01 -9.44 5.71
C LYS A 32 17.72 -10.87 6.17
N ILE A 33 18.68 -11.48 6.86
CA ILE A 33 18.45 -12.71 7.63
C ILE A 33 18.08 -12.30 9.06
N ASP A 34 17.04 -12.91 9.60
CA ASP A 34 16.67 -12.78 11.02
C ASP A 34 16.83 -14.12 11.73
N ASP A 35 18.05 -14.39 12.15
CA ASP A 35 18.48 -15.63 12.81
C ASP A 35 18.46 -15.54 14.35
N ARG A 36 17.87 -14.47 14.93
CA ARG A 36 17.74 -14.32 16.38
C ARG A 36 17.01 -15.51 17.00
N ASP A 37 17.66 -16.25 17.89
CA ASP A 37 17.11 -17.46 18.51
C ASP A 37 16.30 -17.21 19.78
N ASN A 38 16.46 -16.06 20.40
CA ASN A 38 15.71 -15.65 21.60
C ASN A 38 14.33 -15.02 21.30
N ILE A 39 13.90 -15.00 20.04
CA ILE A 39 12.66 -14.35 19.59
C ILE A 39 11.82 -15.34 18.78
N SER A 40 10.54 -15.45 19.13
CA SER A 40 9.64 -16.36 18.44
C SER A 40 9.44 -15.98 16.97
N PRO A 41 9.20 -16.96 16.06
CA PRO A 41 8.92 -16.67 14.66
C PRO A 41 7.77 -15.69 14.45
N GLY A 42 6.68 -15.82 15.22
CA GLY A 42 5.52 -14.91 15.14
C GLY A 42 5.86 -13.46 15.45
N PHE A 43 6.72 -13.21 16.43
CA PHE A 43 7.19 -11.87 16.74
C PHE A 43 8.04 -11.29 15.60
N LYS A 44 8.95 -12.09 15.03
CA LYS A 44 9.76 -11.69 13.87
C LYS A 44 8.85 -11.32 12.68
N PHE A 45 7.80 -12.11 12.44
CA PHE A 45 6.84 -11.84 11.36
C PHE A 45 6.19 -10.48 11.49
N ASN A 46 5.61 -10.19 12.65
CA ASN A 46 4.97 -8.92 12.93
C ASN A 46 5.96 -7.74 12.87
N GLU A 47 7.16 -7.91 13.42
CA GLU A 47 8.18 -6.86 13.40
C GLU A 47 8.56 -6.46 11.96
N TRP A 48 8.77 -7.44 11.08
CA TRP A 48 9.14 -7.15 9.70
C TRP A 48 7.97 -6.61 8.86
N GLU A 49 6.74 -7.01 9.16
CA GLU A 49 5.53 -6.41 8.57
C GLU A 49 5.39 -4.94 8.97
N LEU A 50 5.57 -4.60 10.23
CA LEU A 50 5.57 -3.21 10.71
C LEU A 50 6.68 -2.36 10.09
N LYS A 51 7.86 -2.96 9.85
CA LYS A 51 8.97 -2.30 9.13
C LYS A 51 8.74 -2.15 7.63
N GLY A 52 7.65 -2.69 7.11
CA GLY A 52 7.27 -2.55 5.71
C GLY A 52 7.97 -3.49 4.74
N VAL A 53 8.53 -4.60 5.21
CA VAL A 53 9.12 -5.62 4.34
C VAL A 53 8.03 -6.24 3.44
N PRO A 54 8.16 -6.14 2.11
CA PRO A 54 7.09 -6.57 1.20
C PRO A 54 6.93 -8.08 1.15
N LEU A 55 8.01 -8.83 1.23
CA LEU A 55 8.01 -10.29 1.11
C LEU A 55 8.91 -10.92 2.17
N ARG A 56 8.36 -11.86 2.91
CA ARG A 56 9.06 -12.68 3.88
C ARG A 56 9.22 -14.09 3.30
N ILE A 57 10.43 -14.64 3.42
CA ILE A 57 10.74 -16.02 3.03
C ILE A 57 11.03 -16.80 4.31
N GLU A 58 10.19 -17.78 4.61
CA GLU A 58 10.30 -18.67 5.77
C GLU A 58 10.92 -19.99 5.32
N ILE A 59 11.87 -20.51 6.08
CA ILE A 59 12.57 -21.75 5.74
C ILE A 59 12.70 -22.59 7.01
N GLY A 60 12.07 -23.74 7.03
CA GLY A 60 12.14 -24.74 8.09
C GLY A 60 12.55 -26.12 7.58
N PRO A 61 12.77 -27.09 8.49
CA PRO A 61 13.22 -28.44 8.10
C PRO A 61 12.27 -29.14 7.14
N LYS A 62 10.96 -29.00 7.36
CA LYS A 62 9.93 -29.59 6.49
C LYS A 62 9.90 -29.01 5.09
N ASP A 63 10.30 -27.75 4.96
CA ASP A 63 10.38 -27.08 3.67
C ASP A 63 11.62 -27.58 2.91
N ILE A 64 12.73 -27.73 3.60
CA ILE A 64 13.99 -28.25 3.06
C ILE A 64 13.79 -29.70 2.56
N GLU A 65 13.13 -30.55 3.33
CA GLU A 65 12.80 -31.94 2.91
C GLU A 65 12.03 -31.99 1.60
N LYS A 66 11.21 -30.96 1.33
CA LYS A 66 10.42 -30.82 0.11
C LYS A 66 11.10 -30.00 -0.97
N ASN A 67 12.35 -29.62 -0.78
CA ASN A 67 13.08 -28.70 -1.64
C ASN A 67 12.30 -27.42 -1.92
N SER A 68 11.71 -26.83 -0.89
CA SER A 68 10.85 -25.65 -0.97
C SER A 68 11.17 -24.60 0.11
N VAL A 69 10.62 -23.41 -0.07
CA VAL A 69 10.55 -22.33 0.91
C VAL A 69 9.13 -21.79 0.96
N VAL A 70 8.78 -21.05 1.99
CA VAL A 70 7.46 -20.44 2.09
C VAL A 70 7.55 -18.93 1.89
N PHE A 71 6.85 -18.42 0.90
CA PHE A 71 6.65 -16.99 0.68
C PHE A 71 5.43 -16.51 1.47
N SER A 72 5.58 -15.37 2.15
CA SER A 72 4.49 -14.67 2.83
C SER A 72 4.54 -13.20 2.44
N ARG A 73 3.49 -12.74 1.76
CA ARG A 73 3.37 -11.39 1.20
C ARG A 73 2.74 -10.44 2.22
N ARG A 74 3.23 -9.20 2.26
CA ARG A 74 2.69 -8.13 3.12
C ARG A 74 1.29 -7.67 2.71
N ASP A 75 0.96 -7.72 1.42
CA ASP A 75 -0.34 -7.29 0.91
C ASP A 75 -1.48 -8.28 1.19
N GLY A 76 -1.18 -9.43 1.82
CA GLY A 76 -2.16 -10.43 2.25
C GLY A 76 -2.76 -11.26 1.12
N VAL A 77 -2.32 -11.05 -0.13
CA VAL A 77 -2.78 -11.85 -1.27
C VAL A 77 -2.14 -13.25 -1.19
N ASP A 78 -2.94 -14.27 -1.47
CA ASP A 78 -2.54 -15.69 -1.54
C ASP A 78 -2.03 -16.33 -0.21
N GLY A 79 -1.97 -15.61 0.89
CA GLY A 79 -1.54 -16.16 2.18
C GLY A 79 -0.08 -16.64 2.15
N LYS A 80 0.15 -17.92 2.54
CA LYS A 80 1.46 -18.58 2.52
C LYS A 80 1.59 -19.50 1.32
N ASN A 81 2.56 -19.23 0.46
CA ASN A 81 2.82 -20.01 -0.75
C ASN A 81 4.13 -20.79 -0.65
N SER A 82 4.07 -22.10 -0.90
CA SER A 82 5.27 -22.94 -0.99
C SER A 82 5.85 -22.85 -2.40
N ILE A 83 7.13 -22.48 -2.48
CA ILE A 83 7.86 -22.25 -3.73
C ILE A 83 9.07 -23.18 -3.75
N SER A 84 9.36 -23.85 -4.87
CA SER A 84 10.58 -24.62 -5.04
C SER A 84 11.83 -23.74 -4.86
N ILE A 85 12.83 -24.23 -4.13
CA ILE A 85 14.09 -23.49 -3.91
C ILE A 85 14.72 -23.08 -5.26
N ASN A 86 14.64 -23.92 -6.27
CA ASN A 86 15.20 -23.65 -7.60
C ASN A 86 14.48 -22.52 -8.36
N GLU A 87 13.27 -22.16 -7.97
CA GLU A 87 12.45 -21.12 -8.61
C GLU A 87 12.43 -19.81 -7.83
N VAL A 88 13.06 -19.76 -6.66
CA VAL A 88 12.99 -18.60 -5.75
C VAL A 88 13.41 -17.31 -6.45
N SER A 89 14.53 -17.31 -7.18
CA SER A 89 15.03 -16.10 -7.84
C SER A 89 14.01 -15.50 -8.82
N GLN A 90 13.41 -16.33 -9.66
CA GLN A 90 12.38 -15.88 -10.62
C GLN A 90 11.09 -15.45 -9.91
N LYS A 91 10.61 -16.29 -9.01
CA LYS A 91 9.36 -16.02 -8.27
C LYS A 91 9.47 -14.82 -7.32
N LEU A 92 10.65 -14.52 -6.81
CA LEU A 92 10.89 -13.34 -5.97
C LEU A 92 10.64 -12.06 -6.74
N LYS A 93 11.16 -11.96 -7.97
CA LYS A 93 10.94 -10.80 -8.85
C LYS A 93 9.45 -10.64 -9.16
N ASP A 94 8.82 -11.70 -9.66
CA ASP A 94 7.42 -11.69 -10.04
C ASP A 94 6.52 -11.25 -8.86
N ASN A 95 6.78 -11.79 -7.65
CA ASN A 95 6.02 -11.42 -6.44
C ASN A 95 6.23 -9.97 -6.01
N LEU A 96 7.46 -9.44 -6.09
CA LEU A 96 7.73 -8.04 -5.73
C LEU A 96 7.04 -7.06 -6.69
N ASP A 97 7.07 -7.34 -7.99
CA ASP A 97 6.39 -6.55 -9.01
C ASP A 97 4.86 -6.60 -8.82
N ASP A 98 4.32 -7.76 -8.50
CA ASP A 98 2.90 -7.97 -8.25
C ASP A 98 2.44 -7.29 -6.94
N ILE A 99 3.21 -7.37 -5.86
CA ILE A 99 2.94 -6.63 -4.60
C ILE A 99 2.87 -5.13 -4.87
N GLN A 100 3.81 -4.58 -5.63
CA GLN A 100 3.83 -3.16 -5.97
C GLN A 100 2.58 -2.77 -6.77
N SER A 101 2.21 -3.56 -7.75
CA SER A 101 1.02 -3.34 -8.58
C SER A 101 -0.26 -3.43 -7.75
N ASN A 102 -0.38 -4.44 -6.90
CA ASN A 102 -1.56 -4.63 -6.04
C ASN A 102 -1.73 -3.49 -5.01
N LEU A 103 -0.64 -3.04 -4.38
CA LEU A 103 -0.70 -1.91 -3.45
C LEU A 103 -1.10 -0.61 -4.15
N LEU A 104 -0.60 -0.38 -5.37
CA LEU A 104 -0.97 0.77 -6.19
C LEU A 104 -2.45 0.72 -6.57
N GLU A 105 -2.93 -0.41 -7.08
CA GLU A 105 -4.33 -0.56 -7.48
C GLU A 105 -5.29 -0.47 -6.29
N THR A 106 -4.93 -1.06 -5.15
CA THR A 106 -5.71 -0.91 -3.91
C THR A 106 -5.84 0.56 -3.51
N SER A 107 -4.73 1.32 -3.56
CA SER A 107 -4.73 2.75 -3.24
C SER A 107 -5.56 3.57 -4.25
N LYS A 108 -5.45 3.27 -5.55
CA LYS A 108 -6.25 3.93 -6.59
C LYS A 108 -7.75 3.67 -6.43
N ASN A 109 -8.12 2.41 -6.17
CA ASN A 109 -9.51 2.03 -5.97
C ASN A 109 -10.08 2.70 -4.71
N PHE A 110 -9.34 2.66 -3.60
CA PHE A 110 -9.74 3.37 -2.38
C PHE A 110 -9.98 4.87 -2.63
N ARG A 111 -9.06 5.53 -3.34
CA ARG A 111 -9.25 6.94 -3.70
C ARG A 111 -10.48 7.15 -4.56
N LYS A 112 -10.68 6.32 -5.60
CA LYS A 112 -11.83 6.39 -6.50
C LYS A 112 -13.16 6.24 -5.75
N ASP A 113 -13.25 5.23 -4.89
CA ASP A 113 -14.46 4.89 -4.14
C ASP A 113 -14.79 5.95 -3.07
N ASN A 114 -13.78 6.71 -2.63
CA ASN A 114 -13.92 7.79 -1.66
C ASN A 114 -13.85 9.20 -2.30
N THR A 115 -14.09 9.33 -3.60
CA THR A 115 -14.12 10.61 -4.30
C THR A 115 -15.45 10.78 -5.03
N ILE A 116 -16.18 11.83 -4.68
CA ILE A 116 -17.48 12.18 -5.29
C ILE A 116 -17.30 13.45 -6.11
N HIS A 117 -17.85 13.49 -7.31
CA HIS A 117 -17.93 14.71 -8.11
C HIS A 117 -19.30 15.37 -7.93
N VAL A 118 -19.32 16.69 -7.83
CA VAL A 118 -20.54 17.49 -7.67
C VAL A 118 -20.54 18.65 -8.65
N ASP A 119 -21.73 19.04 -9.10
CA ASP A 119 -21.94 20.04 -10.14
C ASP A 119 -22.59 21.33 -9.60
N SER A 120 -22.82 21.44 -8.28
CA SER A 120 -23.38 22.66 -7.67
C SER A 120 -22.77 22.92 -6.28
N LYS A 121 -22.82 24.20 -5.85
CA LYS A 121 -22.37 24.62 -4.52
C LYS A 121 -23.21 23.98 -3.41
N ALA A 122 -24.52 23.81 -3.65
CA ALA A 122 -25.39 23.13 -2.68
C ALA A 122 -25.02 21.68 -2.48
N GLU A 123 -24.80 20.91 -3.56
CA GLU A 123 -24.33 19.53 -3.48
C GLU A 123 -22.96 19.42 -2.84
N LEU A 124 -22.05 20.39 -3.09
CA LEU A 124 -20.74 20.43 -2.43
C LEU A 124 -20.90 20.49 -0.92
N ILE A 125 -21.74 21.41 -0.41
CA ILE A 125 -21.99 21.59 1.02
C ILE A 125 -22.66 20.34 1.62
N ASP A 126 -23.68 19.81 0.97
CA ASP A 126 -24.41 18.64 1.46
C ASP A 126 -23.53 17.40 1.50
N THR A 127 -22.76 17.15 0.44
CA THR A 127 -21.84 16.00 0.36
C THR A 127 -20.74 16.11 1.41
N LEU A 128 -20.12 17.28 1.56
CA LEU A 128 -19.08 17.49 2.59
C LEU A 128 -19.63 17.33 4.02
N ASN A 129 -20.90 17.57 4.26
CA ASN A 129 -21.51 17.39 5.58
C ASN A 129 -22.00 15.97 5.85
N SER A 130 -22.34 15.21 4.81
CA SER A 130 -22.93 13.87 4.94
C SER A 130 -21.95 12.72 4.74
N THR A 131 -20.93 12.90 3.88
CA THR A 131 -20.07 11.80 3.43
C THR A 131 -18.59 12.12 3.68
N PRO A 132 -17.84 11.22 4.35
CA PRO A 132 -16.39 11.38 4.46
C PRO A 132 -15.71 11.12 3.11
N GLY A 133 -14.52 11.71 2.90
CA GLY A 133 -13.72 11.49 1.71
C GLY A 133 -13.36 12.79 0.99
N PHE A 134 -13.19 12.67 -0.32
CA PHE A 134 -12.87 13.79 -1.20
C PHE A 134 -14.08 14.18 -2.02
N VAL A 135 -14.30 15.47 -2.17
CA VAL A 135 -15.32 15.99 -3.08
C VAL A 135 -14.63 16.84 -4.13
N THR A 136 -14.87 16.52 -5.40
CA THR A 136 -14.33 17.27 -6.54
C THR A 136 -15.41 18.12 -7.17
N CYS A 137 -15.06 19.32 -7.60
CA CYS A 137 -15.91 20.20 -8.38
C CYS A 137 -15.04 21.11 -9.26
N TYR A 138 -15.68 21.87 -10.15
CA TYR A 138 -15.04 22.99 -10.82
C TYR A 138 -15.21 24.24 -9.95
N TRP A 139 -14.14 24.93 -9.65
CA TRP A 139 -14.11 26.03 -8.68
C TRP A 139 -13.45 27.28 -9.28
N ASP A 140 -14.05 28.44 -9.06
CA ASP A 140 -13.41 29.74 -9.29
C ASP A 140 -12.50 30.04 -8.09
N GLU A 141 -11.26 30.44 -8.35
CA GLU A 141 -10.21 30.68 -7.33
C GLU A 141 -10.53 31.87 -6.40
N ASN A 142 -11.72 31.88 -5.83
CA ASN A 142 -12.23 32.94 -4.96
C ASN A 142 -12.04 32.57 -3.48
N THR A 143 -11.14 33.27 -2.80
CA THR A 143 -10.81 33.01 -1.38
C THR A 143 -12.00 33.25 -0.43
N SER A 144 -12.90 34.19 -0.74
CA SER A 144 -14.07 34.46 0.10
C SER A 144 -15.03 33.27 0.11
N ASP A 145 -15.24 32.63 -1.04
CA ASP A 145 -16.07 31.43 -1.15
C ASP A 145 -15.43 30.22 -0.48
N GLU A 146 -14.10 30.11 -0.53
CA GLU A 146 -13.39 29.04 0.20
C GLU A 146 -13.56 29.16 1.72
N ILE A 147 -13.54 30.40 2.24
CA ILE A 147 -13.78 30.67 3.66
C ILE A 147 -15.22 30.30 4.02
N GLU A 148 -16.20 30.65 3.20
CA GLU A 148 -17.62 30.29 3.40
C GLU A 148 -17.79 28.75 3.46
N ILE A 149 -17.22 27.99 2.50
CA ILE A 149 -17.29 26.54 2.50
C ILE A 149 -16.66 25.97 3.79
N LYS A 150 -15.50 26.49 4.20
CA LYS A 150 -14.85 26.08 5.45
C LYS A 150 -15.73 26.32 6.68
N ASP A 151 -16.39 27.46 6.76
CA ASP A 151 -17.26 27.82 7.89
C ASP A 151 -18.50 26.93 7.96
N LEU A 152 -19.11 26.63 6.81
CA LEU A 152 -20.32 25.81 6.72
C LEU A 152 -20.07 24.32 6.87
N THR A 153 -18.91 23.81 6.46
CA THR A 153 -18.67 22.37 6.37
C THR A 153 -17.48 21.85 7.21
N LYS A 154 -16.58 22.74 7.62
CA LYS A 154 -15.25 22.43 8.19
C LYS A 154 -14.28 21.78 7.19
N ALA A 155 -14.68 21.64 5.93
CA ALA A 155 -13.79 21.21 4.84
C ALA A 155 -12.98 22.38 4.29
N THR A 156 -11.84 22.08 3.71
CA THR A 156 -10.99 23.06 3.04
C THR A 156 -10.67 22.60 1.63
N LEU A 157 -10.40 23.54 0.74
CA LEU A 157 -9.75 23.26 -0.53
C LEU A 157 -8.39 22.62 -0.26
N ARG A 158 -8.12 21.48 -0.88
CA ARG A 158 -6.85 20.76 -0.73
C ARG A 158 -5.87 21.06 -1.83
N CYS A 159 -6.32 21.01 -3.04
CA CYS A 159 -5.52 21.34 -4.23
C CYS A 159 -6.42 21.55 -5.45
N TYR A 160 -5.84 22.16 -6.48
CA TYR A 160 -6.32 22.09 -7.86
C TYR A 160 -5.59 20.96 -8.58
N LEU A 161 -6.27 20.24 -9.45
CA LEU A 161 -5.64 19.20 -10.26
C LEU A 161 -4.80 19.84 -11.36
N LEU A 162 -3.61 19.32 -11.59
CA LEU A 162 -2.69 19.81 -12.63
C LEU A 162 -3.23 19.50 -14.04
N GLU A 163 -3.91 18.37 -14.18
CA GLU A 163 -4.53 17.97 -15.43
C GLU A 163 -6.01 18.41 -15.39
N ASN A 164 -6.34 19.48 -16.11
CA ASN A 164 -7.72 19.86 -16.37
C ASN A 164 -8.28 18.97 -17.49
N GLU A 165 -8.79 17.80 -17.15
CA GLU A 165 -9.62 17.02 -18.06
C GLU A 165 -11.01 17.65 -18.15
N GLY A 166 -11.20 18.48 -19.18
CA GLY A 166 -12.46 19.19 -19.43
C GLY A 166 -12.53 20.59 -18.78
N SER A 167 -13.45 21.40 -19.24
CA SER A 167 -13.84 22.67 -18.63
C SER A 167 -15.32 22.63 -18.32
N ALA A 168 -15.69 23.11 -17.14
CA ALA A 168 -17.08 23.34 -16.77
C ALA A 168 -17.21 24.64 -15.99
N LYS A 169 -18.43 25.13 -15.86
CA LYS A 169 -18.70 26.30 -15.03
C LYS A 169 -18.34 26.04 -13.57
N ALA A 170 -17.76 27.04 -12.93
CA ALA A 170 -17.44 26.95 -11.52
C ALA A 170 -18.71 26.85 -10.65
N VAL A 171 -18.77 25.94 -9.71
CA VAL A 171 -19.93 25.73 -8.84
C VAL A 171 -20.21 26.91 -7.91
N ASN A 172 -19.21 27.76 -7.66
CA ASN A 172 -19.34 29.00 -6.89
C ASN A 172 -19.55 30.26 -7.77
N ASN A 173 -19.34 30.15 -9.07
CA ASN A 173 -19.56 31.29 -10.01
C ASN A 173 -19.84 30.76 -11.43
N GLU A 174 -21.09 30.60 -11.75
CA GLU A 174 -21.55 30.08 -13.07
C GLU A 174 -21.15 30.94 -14.27
N SER A 175 -20.67 32.16 -14.06
CA SER A 175 -20.27 33.07 -15.15
C SER A 175 -18.86 32.78 -15.67
N VAL A 176 -18.06 32.03 -14.96
CA VAL A 176 -16.66 31.69 -15.31
C VAL A 176 -16.41 30.19 -15.41
N GLU A 177 -15.38 29.82 -16.13
CA GLU A 177 -14.88 28.45 -16.14
C GLU A 177 -14.07 28.20 -14.89
N GLY A 178 -14.37 27.06 -14.19
CA GLY A 178 -13.68 26.64 -12.99
C GLY A 178 -12.47 25.76 -13.29
N LYS A 179 -11.54 25.74 -12.33
CA LYS A 179 -10.48 24.73 -12.26
C LYS A 179 -10.95 23.54 -11.42
N LYS A 180 -10.59 22.33 -11.82
CA LYS A 180 -10.97 21.13 -11.07
C LYS A 180 -10.28 21.12 -9.71
N ALA A 181 -11.07 21.23 -8.66
CA ALA A 181 -10.65 21.38 -7.28
C ALA A 181 -11.04 20.16 -6.44
N ILE A 182 -10.31 19.92 -5.36
CA ILE A 182 -10.61 18.89 -4.38
C ILE A 182 -10.83 19.53 -3.01
N PHE A 183 -11.97 19.22 -2.41
CA PHE A 183 -12.32 19.59 -1.03
C PHE A 183 -12.34 18.34 -0.14
N SER A 184 -11.96 18.50 1.12
CA SER A 184 -12.08 17.45 2.12
C SER A 184 -11.99 18.04 3.54
N LYS A 185 -12.62 17.37 4.51
CA LYS A 185 -12.40 17.62 5.94
C LYS A 185 -11.04 17.08 6.36
N ALA A 186 -10.38 17.79 7.29
CA ALA A 186 -9.25 17.25 8.03
C ALA A 186 -9.80 16.75 9.37
N TYR A 187 -9.85 15.44 9.56
CA TYR A 187 -10.20 14.75 10.81
C TYR A 187 -11.38 15.33 11.62
#